data_ff07d9e9637f927ecf7fab784d561d13
#
_entry.id   ff07d9e9637f927ecf7fab784d561d13
#
_cell.length_a   1.000
_cell.length_b   1.000
_cell.length_c   1.000
_cell.angle_alpha   90.00
_cell.angle_beta   90.00
_cell.angle_gamma   90.00
#
_symmetry.space_group_name_H-M   'P 1'
#
loop_
_entity.id
_entity.type
_entity.pdbx_description
1 polymer ?
#
loop_
_entity_poly.entity_id
_entity_poly.type
_entity_poly.pdbx_seq_one_letter_code
_entity_poly.pdbx_strand_id
1 'polypeptide(L)'
;IQTSDIGRLAFGLKAGITLQNIDLLSVITPEDPSDPLFDENVNETYPNFGAGIFYYTEKFYVGFSVPNILKTEHFEKSGGVITEASEEVHYFLTSGYVFDLSGTTKFKPSFMARGVAGAPVSIDVNANFLFYDRLELGASYRYDDSVSGLINFGVTPNFRIGYAYDHTISDFSEGSPGGTHEVIVLYSIDLSKKNLKSPRFF
;
A
#
# COMPACT_ATOMS: atom_id res chain seq x y z
N ILE A 1 -15.23 -15.33 -9.68
CA ILE A 1 -15.53 -16.70 -10.17
C ILE A 1 -15.42 -17.63 -8.97
N GLN A 2 -16.46 -18.46 -8.74
CA GLN A 2 -16.40 -19.52 -7.72
C GLN A 2 -15.63 -20.69 -8.34
N THR A 3 -14.46 -21.01 -7.76
CA THR A 3 -13.55 -22.06 -8.28
C THR A 3 -13.81 -23.41 -7.61
N SER A 4 -14.44 -23.40 -6.45
CA SER A 4 -14.86 -24.59 -5.67
C SER A 4 -15.96 -24.15 -4.71
N ASP A 5 -16.58 -25.09 -4.00
CA ASP A 5 -17.55 -24.79 -2.92
C ASP A 5 -16.93 -23.93 -1.80
N ILE A 6 -15.60 -23.88 -1.71
CA ILE A 6 -14.85 -23.24 -0.62
C ILE A 6 -14.06 -22.01 -1.08
N GLY A 7 -13.68 -21.91 -2.37
CA GLY A 7 -12.75 -20.88 -2.87
C GLY A 7 -13.33 -19.97 -3.93
N ARG A 8 -12.92 -18.71 -3.89
CA ARG A 8 -13.33 -17.64 -4.84
C ARG A 8 -12.12 -17.00 -5.48
N LEU A 9 -12.21 -16.76 -6.78
CA LEU A 9 -11.22 -16.05 -7.57
C LEU A 9 -11.83 -14.74 -8.05
N ALA A 10 -11.17 -13.63 -7.71
CA ALA A 10 -11.54 -12.29 -8.12
C ALA A 10 -10.46 -11.70 -9.04
N PHE A 11 -10.89 -10.97 -10.04
CA PHE A 11 -10.02 -10.18 -10.92
C PHE A 11 -10.34 -8.71 -10.71
N GLY A 12 -9.30 -7.89 -10.63
CA GLY A 12 -9.39 -6.44 -10.53
C GLY A 12 -8.72 -5.77 -11.71
N LEU A 13 -9.37 -4.73 -12.23
CA LEU A 13 -8.80 -3.82 -13.21
C LEU A 13 -8.89 -2.40 -12.65
N LYS A 14 -7.85 -1.62 -12.89
CA LYS A 14 -7.75 -0.20 -12.55
C LYS A 14 -7.51 0.59 -13.83
N ALA A 15 -8.22 1.70 -14.01
CA ALA A 15 -7.91 2.72 -14.98
C ALA A 15 -8.03 4.08 -14.30
N GLY A 16 -7.12 4.98 -14.62
CA GLY A 16 -7.09 6.31 -14.02
C GLY A 16 -6.16 7.24 -14.80
N ILE A 17 -6.08 8.46 -14.33
CA ILE A 17 -5.16 9.48 -14.81
C ILE A 17 -4.40 10.07 -13.62
N THR A 18 -3.14 10.37 -13.83
CA THR A 18 -2.30 11.14 -12.91
C THR A 18 -2.11 12.53 -13.51
N LEU A 19 -2.46 13.55 -12.74
CA LEU A 19 -2.22 14.95 -13.09
C LEU A 19 -1.01 15.43 -12.30
N GLN A 20 0.04 15.82 -13.00
CA GLN A 20 1.25 16.36 -12.40
C GLN A 20 1.31 17.86 -12.69
N ASN A 21 1.28 18.66 -11.63
CA ASN A 21 1.44 20.11 -11.72
C ASN A 21 2.58 20.51 -10.78
N ILE A 22 3.68 21.01 -11.33
CA ILE A 22 4.83 21.49 -10.56
C ILE A 22 5.05 22.94 -10.92
N ASP A 23 4.95 23.83 -9.93
CA ASP A 23 5.23 25.27 -10.09
C ASP A 23 6.73 25.53 -9.87
N LEU A 24 7.51 25.36 -10.92
CA LEU A 24 8.95 25.60 -10.90
C LEU A 24 9.29 27.09 -10.93
N LEU A 25 8.43 27.93 -11.52
CA LEU A 25 8.64 29.39 -11.57
C LEU A 25 8.61 30.06 -10.19
N SER A 26 7.98 29.41 -9.20
CA SER A 26 7.98 29.92 -7.82
C SER A 26 9.23 29.56 -7.03
N VAL A 27 10.09 28.68 -7.55
CA VAL A 27 11.33 28.26 -6.90
C VAL A 27 12.41 29.26 -7.17
N ILE A 28 12.79 30.05 -6.16
CA ILE A 28 13.89 30.98 -6.22
C ILE A 28 15.16 30.25 -5.82
N THR A 29 16.05 30.01 -6.77
CA THR A 29 17.39 29.49 -6.49
C THR A 29 18.34 30.63 -6.13
N PRO A 30 18.90 30.66 -4.92
CA PRO A 30 19.81 31.77 -4.52
C PRO A 30 21.13 31.81 -5.32
N GLU A 31 21.52 30.67 -5.91
CA GLU A 31 22.80 30.51 -6.60
C GLU A 31 22.73 30.90 -8.08
N ASP A 32 21.64 30.65 -8.78
CA ASP A 32 21.42 31.05 -10.18
C ASP A 32 19.92 31.31 -10.45
N PRO A 33 19.52 32.62 -10.44
CA PRO A 33 18.14 33.01 -10.74
C PRO A 33 17.73 32.78 -12.20
N SER A 34 18.65 32.46 -13.09
CA SER A 34 18.45 32.25 -14.52
C SER A 34 18.63 30.79 -14.94
N ASP A 35 18.56 29.84 -14.00
CA ASP A 35 18.67 28.42 -14.32
C ASP A 35 17.50 27.98 -15.22
N PRO A 36 17.80 27.51 -16.45
CA PRO A 36 16.78 27.10 -17.41
C PRO A 36 15.87 25.93 -16.93
N LEU A 37 16.26 25.23 -15.88
CA LEU A 37 15.44 24.16 -15.27
C LEU A 37 14.18 24.71 -14.58
N PHE A 38 14.13 25.99 -14.25
CA PHE A 38 13.02 26.64 -13.55
C PHE A 38 12.24 27.63 -14.42
N ASP A 39 12.47 27.63 -15.74
CA ASP A 39 11.86 28.61 -16.67
C ASP A 39 10.41 28.29 -17.02
N GLU A 40 9.95 27.04 -16.81
CA GLU A 40 8.60 26.59 -17.18
C GLU A 40 7.97 25.70 -16.09
N ASN A 41 6.66 25.88 -15.88
CA ASN A 41 5.89 24.99 -15.02
C ASN A 41 5.57 23.67 -15.72
N VAL A 42 5.69 22.55 -14.99
CA VAL A 42 5.34 21.22 -15.51
C VAL A 42 3.85 20.98 -15.30
N ASN A 43 3.11 20.75 -16.39
CA ASN A 43 1.69 20.40 -16.38
C ASN A 43 1.47 19.21 -17.30
N GLU A 44 1.47 18.01 -16.72
CA GLU A 44 1.39 16.79 -17.50
C GLU A 44 0.27 15.88 -17.02
N THR A 45 -0.24 15.06 -17.93
CA THR A 45 -1.32 14.12 -17.65
C THR A 45 -0.95 12.74 -18.18
N TYR A 46 -0.88 11.75 -17.28
CA TYR A 46 -0.50 10.39 -17.61
C TYR A 46 -1.66 9.43 -17.39
N PRO A 47 -1.97 8.55 -18.37
CA PRO A 47 -2.89 7.46 -18.14
C PRO A 47 -2.26 6.43 -17.21
N ASN A 48 -3.08 5.80 -16.36
CA ASN A 48 -2.64 4.81 -15.42
C ASN A 48 -3.57 3.59 -15.49
N PHE A 49 -3.01 2.41 -15.70
CA PHE A 49 -3.73 1.15 -15.72
C PHE A 49 -3.12 0.18 -14.72
N GLY A 50 -3.96 -0.66 -14.15
CA GLY A 50 -3.52 -1.70 -13.24
C GLY A 50 -4.38 -2.94 -13.35
N ALA A 51 -3.83 -4.06 -12.91
CA ALA A 51 -4.53 -5.33 -12.86
C ALA A 51 -4.16 -6.10 -11.59
N GLY A 52 -5.04 -7.00 -11.18
CA GLY A 52 -4.78 -7.89 -10.06
C GLY A 52 -5.65 -9.12 -10.09
N ILE A 53 -5.18 -10.16 -9.43
CA ILE A 53 -5.87 -11.40 -9.20
C ILE A 53 -5.84 -11.71 -7.71
N PHE A 54 -6.96 -12.14 -7.16
CA PHE A 54 -7.11 -12.43 -5.73
C PHE A 54 -7.90 -13.71 -5.55
N TYR A 55 -7.25 -14.72 -4.96
CA TYR A 55 -7.89 -15.95 -4.55
C TYR A 55 -8.10 -15.95 -3.04
N TYR A 56 -9.28 -16.36 -2.58
CA TYR A 56 -9.57 -16.44 -1.17
C TYR A 56 -10.58 -17.54 -0.83
N THR A 57 -10.46 -18.03 0.38
CA THR A 57 -11.39 -18.91 1.08
C THR A 57 -11.89 -18.21 2.34
N GLU A 58 -12.56 -18.87 3.24
CA GLU A 58 -12.93 -18.29 4.54
C GLU A 58 -11.72 -17.99 5.44
N LYS A 59 -10.60 -18.72 5.27
CA LYS A 59 -9.41 -18.59 6.16
C LYS A 59 -8.12 -18.23 5.45
N PHE A 60 -8.01 -18.46 4.15
CA PHE A 60 -6.80 -18.24 3.38
C PHE A 60 -7.03 -17.24 2.27
N TYR A 61 -6.01 -16.44 1.99
CA TYR A 61 -5.98 -15.62 0.77
C TYR A 61 -4.58 -15.54 0.18
N VAL A 62 -4.53 -15.33 -1.13
CA VAL A 62 -3.35 -14.94 -1.88
C VAL A 62 -3.76 -13.96 -2.97
N GLY A 63 -2.98 -12.92 -3.16
CA GLY A 63 -3.21 -11.88 -4.16
C GLY A 63 -1.94 -11.46 -4.86
N PHE A 64 -2.06 -11.23 -6.15
CA PHE A 64 -1.00 -10.63 -6.95
C PHE A 64 -1.58 -9.40 -7.67
N SER A 65 -0.85 -8.29 -7.67
CA SER A 65 -1.32 -7.06 -8.33
C SER A 65 -0.17 -6.23 -8.88
N VAL A 66 -0.48 -5.54 -9.97
CA VAL A 66 0.35 -4.53 -10.63
C VAL A 66 -0.50 -3.28 -10.75
N PRO A 67 -0.45 -2.35 -9.75
CA PRO A 67 -1.33 -1.18 -9.72
C PRO A 67 -1.10 -0.18 -10.84
N ASN A 68 0.13 -0.10 -11.34
CA ASN A 68 0.55 0.78 -12.43
C ASN A 68 1.36 -0.06 -13.41
N ILE A 69 0.76 -0.40 -14.56
CA ILE A 69 1.40 -1.26 -15.58
C ILE A 69 2.24 -0.41 -16.55
N LEU A 70 1.83 0.84 -16.74
CA LEU A 70 2.56 1.73 -17.64
C LEU A 70 3.78 2.29 -16.93
N LYS A 71 4.93 2.10 -17.56
CA LYS A 71 6.13 2.83 -17.25
C LYS A 71 5.98 4.23 -17.82
N THR A 72 5.99 5.25 -16.97
CA THR A 72 5.91 6.65 -17.41
C THR A 72 7.32 7.21 -17.41
N GLU A 73 7.80 7.62 -18.58
CA GLU A 73 9.05 8.33 -18.74
C GLU A 73 8.74 9.83 -18.79
N HIS A 74 9.28 10.55 -17.84
CA HIS A 74 9.22 12.02 -17.80
C HIS A 74 10.47 12.56 -18.45
N PHE A 75 10.34 13.12 -19.65
CA PHE A 75 11.42 13.82 -20.32
C PHE A 75 11.22 15.31 -20.15
N GLU A 76 12.08 15.94 -19.41
CA GLU A 76 12.14 17.39 -19.34
C GLU A 76 13.37 17.86 -20.14
N LYS A 77 13.13 18.62 -21.19
CA LYS A 77 14.18 19.25 -21.99
C LYS A 77 14.11 20.76 -21.79
N SER A 78 14.87 21.25 -20.83
CA SER A 78 15.03 22.68 -20.63
C SER A 78 16.49 23.09 -20.90
N GLY A 79 16.69 24.11 -21.75
CA GLY A 79 18.02 24.70 -21.99
C GLY A 79 19.13 23.76 -22.46
N GLY A 80 18.80 22.58 -23.04
CA GLY A 80 19.78 21.60 -23.48
C GLY A 80 20.14 20.53 -22.43
N VAL A 81 19.56 20.61 -21.23
CA VAL A 81 19.64 19.58 -20.20
C VAL A 81 18.44 18.65 -20.37
N ILE A 82 18.69 17.35 -20.40
CA ILE A 82 17.65 16.31 -20.43
C ILE A 82 17.61 15.71 -19.04
N THR A 83 16.49 15.92 -18.34
CA THR A 83 16.19 15.24 -17.08
C THR A 83 15.25 14.09 -17.38
N GLU A 84 15.68 12.86 -17.12
CA GLU A 84 14.90 11.65 -17.28
C GLU A 84 14.49 11.16 -15.89
N ALA A 85 13.20 11.16 -15.61
CA ALA A 85 12.63 10.50 -14.46
C ALA A 85 11.67 9.42 -14.95
N SER A 86 11.72 8.23 -14.36
CA SER A 86 10.90 7.11 -14.79
C SER A 86 10.18 6.51 -13.60
N GLU A 87 8.86 6.34 -13.74
CA GLU A 87 8.07 5.53 -12.80
C GLU A 87 8.20 4.06 -13.16
N GLU A 88 8.86 3.28 -12.30
CA GLU A 88 9.01 1.85 -12.51
C GLU A 88 7.75 1.08 -12.09
N VAL A 89 7.53 -0.05 -12.76
CA VAL A 89 6.39 -0.93 -12.48
C VAL A 89 6.60 -1.66 -11.15
N HIS A 90 5.63 -1.53 -10.26
CA HIS A 90 5.61 -2.21 -8.96
C HIS A 90 4.74 -3.47 -9.00
N TYR A 91 5.28 -4.57 -8.49
CA TYR A 91 4.61 -5.85 -8.35
C TYR A 91 4.37 -6.13 -6.88
N PHE A 92 3.15 -6.55 -6.54
CA PHE A 92 2.77 -6.89 -5.18
C PHE A 92 2.27 -8.32 -5.11
N LEU A 93 2.82 -9.09 -4.18
CA LEU A 93 2.34 -10.42 -3.81
C LEU A 93 1.98 -10.39 -2.33
N THR A 94 0.77 -10.78 -1.99
CA THR A 94 0.32 -10.85 -0.60
C THR A 94 -0.32 -12.18 -0.30
N SER A 95 -0.16 -12.69 0.92
CA SER A 95 -0.88 -13.87 1.38
C SER A 95 -1.05 -13.84 2.90
N GLY A 96 -2.06 -14.55 3.39
CA GLY A 96 -2.29 -14.70 4.81
C GLY A 96 -3.27 -15.83 5.12
N TYR A 97 -3.25 -16.26 6.38
CA TYR A 97 -4.12 -17.31 6.88
C TYR A 97 -4.68 -16.93 8.26
N VAL A 98 -5.94 -17.27 8.51
CA VAL A 98 -6.61 -17.05 9.80
C VAL A 98 -6.71 -18.36 10.55
N PHE A 99 -6.06 -18.43 11.70
CA PHE A 99 -6.15 -19.52 12.66
C PHE A 99 -7.15 -19.15 13.77
N ASP A 100 -8.14 -19.99 14.01
CA ASP A 100 -9.00 -19.87 15.20
C ASP A 100 -8.26 -20.53 16.37
N LEU A 101 -7.69 -19.72 17.29
CA LEU A 101 -6.99 -20.23 18.47
C LEU A 101 -7.96 -20.62 19.57
N SER A 102 -9.08 -19.90 19.67
CA SER A 102 -10.19 -20.19 20.59
C SER A 102 -11.50 -19.64 20.02
N GLY A 103 -12.61 -19.84 20.73
CA GLY A 103 -13.91 -19.26 20.36
C GLY A 103 -13.94 -17.72 20.32
N THR A 104 -12.96 -17.07 20.94
CA THR A 104 -12.90 -15.60 21.05
C THR A 104 -11.61 -14.99 20.50
N THR A 105 -10.65 -15.82 20.07
CA THR A 105 -9.31 -15.37 19.66
C THR A 105 -8.93 -15.97 18.32
N LYS A 106 -8.57 -15.10 17.38
CA LYS A 106 -8.03 -15.47 16.07
C LYS A 106 -6.63 -14.94 15.90
N PHE A 107 -5.80 -15.67 15.16
CA PHE A 107 -4.44 -15.26 14.79
C PHE A 107 -4.31 -15.23 13.27
N LYS A 108 -3.80 -14.13 12.72
CA LYS A 108 -3.59 -13.95 11.29
C LYS A 108 -2.15 -13.59 10.99
N PRO A 109 -1.27 -14.55 10.74
CA PRO A 109 -0.02 -14.30 10.06
C PRO A 109 -0.29 -13.94 8.60
N SER A 110 0.47 -12.98 8.09
CA SER A 110 0.43 -12.60 6.69
C SER A 110 1.78 -12.05 6.23
N PHE A 111 1.99 -12.06 4.92
CA PHE A 111 3.14 -11.42 4.34
C PHE A 111 2.75 -10.62 3.08
N MET A 112 3.59 -9.66 2.74
CA MET A 112 3.56 -8.95 1.48
C MET A 112 4.98 -8.83 0.94
N ALA A 113 5.15 -9.17 -0.33
CA ALA A 113 6.37 -8.89 -1.07
C ALA A 113 6.09 -7.83 -2.13
N ARG A 114 6.97 -6.84 -2.21
CA ARG A 114 6.93 -5.77 -3.20
C ARG A 114 8.23 -5.79 -3.99
N GLY A 115 8.11 -5.93 -5.32
CA GLY A 115 9.23 -5.90 -6.25
C GLY A 115 9.11 -4.73 -7.21
N VAL A 116 10.24 -4.14 -7.56
CA VAL A 116 10.39 -3.13 -8.60
C VAL A 116 11.70 -3.37 -9.33
N ALA A 117 11.76 -3.10 -10.63
CA ALA A 117 12.97 -3.28 -11.40
C ALA A 117 14.09 -2.37 -10.87
N GLY A 118 15.29 -2.93 -10.72
CA GLY A 118 16.46 -2.16 -10.27
C GLY A 118 16.57 -1.92 -8.75
N ALA A 119 15.64 -2.45 -7.93
CA ALA A 119 15.72 -2.36 -6.48
C ALA A 119 15.54 -3.71 -5.79
N PRO A 120 16.05 -3.89 -4.56
CA PRO A 120 15.83 -5.09 -3.77
C PRO A 120 14.34 -5.32 -3.51
N VAL A 121 13.95 -6.59 -3.40
CA VAL A 121 12.58 -6.95 -3.03
C VAL A 121 12.35 -6.58 -1.57
N SER A 122 11.29 -5.81 -1.30
CA SER A 122 10.83 -5.49 0.05
C SER A 122 9.87 -6.59 0.53
N ILE A 123 10.07 -7.09 1.75
CA ILE A 123 9.26 -8.15 2.34
C ILE A 123 8.74 -7.68 3.69
N ASP A 124 7.43 -7.67 3.84
CA ASP A 124 6.73 -7.38 5.09
C ASP A 124 6.14 -8.67 5.65
N VAL A 125 6.39 -8.95 6.92
CA VAL A 125 5.79 -10.06 7.66
C VAL A 125 4.95 -9.48 8.80
N ASN A 126 3.70 -9.94 8.92
CA ASN A 126 2.76 -9.42 9.88
C ASN A 126 2.18 -10.53 10.76
N ALA A 127 1.90 -10.22 12.01
CA ALA A 127 1.24 -11.07 12.97
C ALA A 127 0.13 -10.28 13.68
N ASN A 128 -1.12 -10.62 13.40
CA ASN A 128 -2.28 -9.94 13.97
C ASN A 128 -3.10 -10.91 14.82
N PHE A 129 -3.53 -10.43 15.99
CA PHE A 129 -4.45 -11.14 16.89
C PHE A 129 -5.76 -10.36 16.97
N LEU A 130 -6.88 -11.05 16.80
CA LEU A 130 -8.22 -10.50 16.99
C LEU A 130 -8.86 -11.15 18.22
N PHE A 131 -9.30 -10.31 19.14
CA PHE A 131 -9.96 -10.72 20.38
C PHE A 131 -11.44 -10.31 20.37
N TYR A 132 -12.34 -11.23 20.69
CA TYR A 132 -13.78 -11.01 20.80
C TYR A 132 -14.41 -10.32 19.57
N ASP A 133 -13.84 -10.54 18.38
CA ASP A 133 -14.20 -9.86 17.12
C ASP A 133 -14.19 -8.33 17.18
N ARG A 134 -13.51 -7.74 18.18
CA ARG A 134 -13.49 -6.29 18.43
C ARG A 134 -12.09 -5.69 18.52
N LEU A 135 -11.20 -6.24 19.32
CA LEU A 135 -9.86 -5.72 19.51
C LEU A 135 -8.87 -6.45 18.63
N GLU A 136 -8.21 -5.75 17.73
CA GLU A 136 -7.10 -6.28 16.93
C GLU A 136 -5.80 -5.65 17.41
N LEU A 137 -4.82 -6.49 17.69
CA LEU A 137 -3.44 -6.10 17.98
C LEU A 137 -2.54 -6.72 16.91
N GLY A 138 -1.71 -5.91 16.29
CA GLY A 138 -0.82 -6.33 15.22
C GLY A 138 0.60 -5.85 15.42
N ALA A 139 1.53 -6.63 14.91
CA ALA A 139 2.92 -6.26 14.72
C ALA A 139 3.34 -6.60 13.30
N SER A 140 4.18 -5.76 12.72
CA SER A 140 4.76 -5.93 11.40
C SER A 140 6.26 -5.74 11.45
N TYR A 141 6.98 -6.50 10.64
CA TYR A 141 8.39 -6.33 10.40
C TYR A 141 8.64 -6.25 8.90
N ARG A 142 9.20 -5.15 8.45
CA ARG A 142 9.72 -5.00 7.10
C ARG A 142 11.22 -5.26 7.12
N TYR A 143 11.62 -6.25 6.35
CA TYR A 143 13.02 -6.66 6.32
C TYR A 143 13.93 -5.48 5.98
N ASP A 144 14.92 -5.24 6.87
CA ASP A 144 15.96 -4.21 6.75
C ASP A 144 15.43 -2.77 6.59
N ASP A 145 14.21 -2.49 7.09
CA ASP A 145 13.58 -1.17 6.94
C ASP A 145 12.88 -0.70 8.21
N SER A 146 11.84 -1.40 8.70
CA SER A 146 11.03 -0.89 9.80
C SER A 146 10.33 -1.98 10.63
N VAL A 147 9.89 -1.56 11.82
CA VAL A 147 9.02 -2.34 12.72
C VAL A 147 7.79 -1.51 13.04
N SER A 148 6.61 -2.09 12.91
CA SER A 148 5.36 -1.39 13.17
C SER A 148 4.50 -2.11 14.20
N GLY A 149 3.73 -1.33 14.95
CA GLY A 149 2.68 -1.82 15.85
C GLY A 149 1.32 -1.26 15.45
N LEU A 150 0.28 -2.08 15.57
CA LEU A 150 -1.11 -1.73 15.26
C LEU A 150 -2.03 -2.07 16.42
N ILE A 151 -2.92 -1.15 16.75
CA ILE A 151 -4.10 -1.42 17.57
C ILE A 151 -5.34 -0.94 16.82
N ASN A 152 -6.38 -1.77 16.73
CA ASN A 152 -7.63 -1.44 16.05
C ASN A 152 -8.80 -1.96 16.89
N PHE A 153 -9.80 -1.10 17.12
CA PHE A 153 -10.94 -1.40 17.97
C PHE A 153 -12.27 -1.20 17.23
N GLY A 154 -13.11 -2.23 17.22
CA GLY A 154 -14.47 -2.21 16.72
C GLY A 154 -15.43 -1.54 17.72
N VAL A 155 -15.73 -0.26 17.50
CA VAL A 155 -16.68 0.50 18.32
C VAL A 155 -18.10 -0.02 18.11
N THR A 156 -18.45 -0.27 16.85
CA THR A 156 -19.70 -0.94 16.43
C THR A 156 -19.37 -2.03 15.40
N PRO A 157 -20.33 -2.90 15.03
CA PRO A 157 -20.09 -3.89 13.96
C PRO A 157 -19.62 -3.28 12.63
N ASN A 158 -19.99 -2.05 12.37
CA ASN A 158 -19.72 -1.37 11.10
C ASN A 158 -18.67 -0.25 11.21
N PHE A 159 -18.23 0.08 12.42
CA PHE A 159 -17.30 1.18 12.66
C PHE A 159 -16.11 0.74 13.50
N ARG A 160 -14.92 0.92 12.96
CA ARG A 160 -13.64 0.61 13.62
C ARG A 160 -12.74 1.83 13.59
N ILE A 161 -11.98 1.99 14.67
CA ILE A 161 -10.93 3.00 14.79
C ILE A 161 -9.63 2.31 15.17
N GLY A 162 -8.54 2.69 14.53
CA GLY A 162 -7.23 2.12 14.77
C GLY A 162 -6.15 3.18 14.82
N TYR A 163 -5.03 2.76 15.35
CA TYR A 163 -3.79 3.52 15.40
C TYR A 163 -2.64 2.60 15.07
N ALA A 164 -1.73 3.08 14.25
CA ALA A 164 -0.49 2.41 13.95
C ALA A 164 0.69 3.34 14.20
N TYR A 165 1.79 2.74 14.61
CA TYR A 165 3.08 3.39 14.75
C TYR A 165 4.12 2.58 13.99
N ASP A 166 4.85 3.24 13.12
CA ASP A 166 5.95 2.66 12.35
C ASP A 166 7.26 3.29 12.78
N HIS A 167 8.25 2.47 13.11
CA HIS A 167 9.58 2.88 13.51
C HIS A 167 10.60 2.39 12.49
N THR A 168 11.28 3.33 11.84
CA THR A 168 12.33 3.04 10.87
C THR A 168 13.59 2.57 11.59
N ILE A 169 14.15 1.43 11.16
CA ILE A 169 15.37 0.82 11.71
C ILE A 169 16.52 0.79 10.71
N SER A 170 16.29 1.22 9.46
CA SER A 170 17.32 1.29 8.42
C SER A 170 18.28 2.45 8.67
N ASP A 171 19.45 2.40 8.02
CA ASP A 171 20.50 3.42 8.12
C ASP A 171 20.04 4.82 7.68
N PHE A 172 18.94 4.91 6.92
CA PHE A 172 18.30 6.19 6.61
C PHE A 172 17.72 6.93 7.83
N SER A 173 17.60 6.26 8.98
CA SER A 173 17.10 6.86 10.22
C SER A 173 18.14 7.71 10.97
N GLU A 174 19.41 7.66 10.60
CA GLU A 174 20.47 8.41 11.30
C GLU A 174 20.30 9.96 11.23
N GLY A 175 19.52 10.47 10.25
CA GLY A 175 19.22 11.90 10.12
C GLY A 175 17.90 12.35 10.75
N SER A 176 16.97 11.46 11.04
CA SER A 176 15.66 11.77 11.62
C SER A 176 15.12 10.57 12.42
N PRO A 177 15.45 10.46 13.71
CA PRO A 177 14.95 9.38 14.56
C PRO A 177 13.46 9.60 14.87
N GLY A 178 12.60 9.46 13.88
CA GLY A 178 11.17 9.63 14.01
C GLY A 178 10.43 8.45 13.42
N GLY A 179 9.40 7.98 14.11
CA GLY A 179 8.43 7.06 13.55
C GLY A 179 7.26 7.80 12.90
N THR A 180 6.50 7.09 12.11
CA THR A 180 5.26 7.57 11.52
C THR A 180 4.07 7.16 12.36
N HIS A 181 3.17 8.10 12.61
CA HIS A 181 1.92 7.86 13.35
C HIS A 181 0.76 7.87 12.37
N GLU A 182 -0.08 6.84 12.41
CA GLU A 182 -1.25 6.72 11.55
C GLU A 182 -2.52 6.50 12.36
N VAL A 183 -3.57 7.23 12.02
CA VAL A 183 -4.92 7.01 12.53
C VAL A 183 -5.76 6.40 11.42
N ILE A 184 -6.42 5.29 11.72
CA ILE A 184 -7.20 4.51 10.77
C ILE A 184 -8.65 4.56 11.20
N VAL A 185 -9.54 4.96 10.28
CA VAL A 185 -10.99 4.95 10.48
C VAL A 185 -11.60 4.08 9.40
N LEU A 186 -12.33 3.04 9.81
CA LEU A 186 -13.00 2.11 8.92
C LEU A 186 -14.51 2.16 9.18
N TYR A 187 -15.26 2.44 8.13
CA TYR A 187 -16.71 2.33 8.14
C TYR A 187 -17.18 1.40 7.02
N SER A 188 -17.88 0.33 7.39
CA SER A 188 -18.36 -0.68 6.45
C SER A 188 -19.84 -0.52 6.20
N ILE A 189 -20.23 -0.37 4.93
CA ILE A 189 -21.62 -0.35 4.49
C ILE A 189 -21.88 -1.68 3.77
N ASP A 190 -22.72 -2.52 4.38
CA ASP A 190 -23.14 -3.77 3.74
C ASP A 190 -24.38 -3.50 2.87
N LEU A 191 -24.17 -3.40 1.57
CA LEU A 191 -25.22 -3.23 0.56
C LEU A 191 -25.73 -4.58 0.02
N SER A 192 -25.12 -5.69 0.40
CA SER A 192 -25.44 -7.02 -0.10
C SER A 192 -26.20 -7.84 0.95
N LYS A 193 -27.25 -8.54 0.52
CA LYS A 193 -27.98 -9.50 1.37
C LYS A 193 -27.18 -10.80 1.64
N LYS A 194 -25.97 -10.93 1.09
CA LYS A 194 -25.09 -12.09 1.28
C LYS A 194 -23.87 -11.66 2.08
N ASN A 195 -23.74 -12.16 3.30
CA ASN A 195 -22.53 -12.01 4.12
C ASN A 195 -21.35 -12.73 3.45
N LEU A 196 -20.55 -11.98 2.71
CA LEU A 196 -19.31 -12.47 2.12
C LEU A 196 -18.18 -12.28 3.14
N LYS A 197 -17.84 -13.34 3.87
CA LYS A 197 -16.68 -13.34 4.76
C LYS A 197 -15.41 -13.46 3.92
N SER A 198 -14.48 -12.55 4.10
CA SER A 198 -13.14 -12.59 3.53
C SER A 198 -12.11 -12.56 4.64
N PRO A 199 -11.07 -13.41 4.63
CA PRO A 199 -10.02 -13.42 5.65
C PRO A 199 -9.09 -12.19 5.57
N ARG A 200 -9.28 -11.34 4.58
CA ARG A 200 -8.59 -10.05 4.46
C ARG A 200 -9.02 -9.10 5.59
N PHE A 201 -10.28 -9.19 5.97
CA PHE A 201 -10.82 -8.49 7.13
C PHE A 201 -11.19 -9.55 8.16
N PHE A 202 -10.71 -9.42 9.37
CA PHE A 202 -11.10 -10.31 10.45
C PHE A 202 -12.62 -10.31 10.63
#